data_c66e60963c99caa169c0eda443e94283
#
_entry.id   c66e60963c99caa169c0eda443e94283
#
_cell.length_a   1.000
_cell.length_b   1.000
_cell.length_c   1.000
_cell.angle_alpha   90.00
_cell.angle_beta   90.00
_cell.angle_gamma   90.00
#
_symmetry.space_group_name_H-M   'P 1'
#
loop_
_entity.id
_entity.type
_entity.pdbx_description
1 polymer ?
#
loop_
_entity_poly.entity_id
_entity_poly.type
_entity_poly.pdbx_seq_one_letter_code
_entity_poly.pdbx_strand_id
1 'polypeptide(L)'
;VEATGLSSTMVELGEATAHDIMEIASVTEYPSNFFVLGETTITWTATDTSGNSASATQTITIVDTTSPSITAPGSITMEATSADSNMVILGNPVSSDLVDIPSISNNAPNLFPLGETIVTWTAIDTSGNISQATQTVTIVDTTSPELIMPEDVMIGAFSLEKQVEIGEAQANDLAGSILTITNDAPNSFPLGDTVVTWNVSDEFGNSASSEQVISVQPCGK
;
A
#
# COMPACT_ATOMS: atom_id res chain seq x y z
N VAL A 1 25.19 26.78 -3.02
CA VAL A 1 25.54 25.77 -4.03
C VAL A 1 24.84 24.50 -3.69
N GLU A 2 24.24 23.82 -4.69
CA GLU A 2 23.62 22.50 -4.52
C GLU A 2 24.64 21.42 -4.24
N ALA A 3 24.33 20.49 -3.33
CA ALA A 3 25.16 19.35 -3.01
C ALA A 3 25.26 18.39 -4.20
N THR A 4 26.45 17.84 -4.46
CA THR A 4 26.71 16.95 -5.59
C THR A 4 27.09 15.52 -5.19
N GLY A 5 27.04 15.19 -3.88
CA GLY A 5 27.36 13.85 -3.39
C GLY A 5 27.38 13.74 -1.89
N LEU A 6 27.51 12.49 -1.41
CA LEU A 6 27.40 12.06 -0.02
C LEU A 6 28.38 12.73 0.96
N SER A 7 29.56 13.15 0.52
CA SER A 7 30.62 13.59 1.46
C SER A 7 31.02 15.03 1.30
N SER A 8 31.07 15.56 0.09
CA SER A 8 31.48 16.96 -0.14
C SER A 8 31.17 17.41 -1.57
N THR A 9 31.00 18.70 -1.73
CA THR A 9 30.73 19.38 -3.00
C THR A 9 31.91 20.27 -3.34
N MET A 10 32.39 20.20 -4.59
CA MET A 10 33.44 21.10 -5.08
C MET A 10 32.85 22.47 -5.40
N VAL A 11 33.49 23.53 -4.90
CA VAL A 11 33.11 24.92 -5.15
C VAL A 11 34.30 25.71 -5.64
N GLU A 12 34.18 26.43 -6.72
CA GLU A 12 35.16 27.40 -7.17
C GLU A 12 35.04 28.68 -6.33
N LEU A 13 36.04 29.00 -5.54
CA LEU A 13 36.01 30.08 -4.56
C LEU A 13 36.19 31.46 -5.18
N GLY A 14 36.70 31.56 -6.41
CA GLY A 14 37.11 32.79 -7.06
C GLY A 14 38.48 33.28 -6.56
N GLU A 15 38.87 34.47 -6.95
CA GLU A 15 40.14 35.10 -6.60
C GLU A 15 39.91 36.27 -5.63
N ALA A 16 40.69 36.31 -4.54
CA ALA A 16 40.70 37.44 -3.64
C ALA A 16 41.75 38.48 -4.11
N THR A 17 41.41 39.77 -4.04
CA THR A 17 42.30 40.87 -4.36
C THR A 17 42.63 41.67 -3.11
N ALA A 18 43.87 42.10 -2.99
CA ALA A 18 44.33 42.95 -1.90
C ALA A 18 45.14 44.15 -2.45
N HIS A 19 45.07 45.27 -1.76
CA HIS A 19 45.82 46.51 -2.12
C HIS A 19 46.43 47.05 -0.87
N ASP A 20 47.69 47.49 -0.98
CA ASP A 20 48.44 48.24 0.01
C ASP A 20 49.29 49.31 -0.65
N ILE A 21 49.74 50.32 0.11
CA ILE A 21 50.67 51.35 -0.34
C ILE A 21 52.05 50.73 -0.58
N MET A 22 52.39 49.71 0.23
CA MET A 22 53.54 48.83 0.02
C MET A 22 53.13 47.65 -0.83
N GLU A 23 54.03 46.88 -1.33
CA GLU A 23 53.75 45.73 -2.17
C GLU A 23 53.11 44.57 -1.37
N ILE A 24 52.02 43.94 -1.89
CA ILE A 24 51.47 42.72 -1.33
C ILE A 24 52.38 41.54 -1.66
N ALA A 25 52.87 40.83 -0.62
CA ALA A 25 53.74 39.68 -0.76
C ALA A 25 52.96 38.40 -1.08
N SER A 26 51.77 38.21 -0.49
CA SER A 26 50.92 37.04 -0.72
C SER A 26 49.46 37.29 -0.37
N VAL A 27 48.59 36.59 -1.07
CA VAL A 27 47.19 36.36 -0.65
C VAL A 27 47.02 34.85 -0.50
N THR A 28 46.71 34.38 0.71
CA THR A 28 46.59 32.97 1.02
C THR A 28 45.14 32.57 0.88
N GLU A 29 44.91 31.56 0.04
CA GLU A 29 43.58 30.98 -0.18
C GLU A 29 43.30 29.84 0.81
N TYR A 30 42.03 29.47 1.00
CA TYR A 30 41.64 28.30 1.77
C TYR A 30 42.14 27.02 1.10
N PRO A 31 42.73 26.05 1.84
CA PRO A 31 43.44 24.91 1.24
C PRO A 31 42.53 23.84 0.62
N SER A 32 41.21 24.00 0.62
CA SER A 32 40.27 23.03 0.09
C SER A 32 39.14 23.70 -0.69
N ASN A 33 38.80 23.13 -1.84
CA ASN A 33 37.64 23.51 -2.63
C ASN A 33 36.45 22.55 -2.41
N PHE A 34 36.55 21.64 -1.43
CA PHE A 34 35.51 20.67 -1.11
C PHE A 34 34.84 21.02 0.22
N PHE A 35 33.53 21.21 0.19
CA PHE A 35 32.73 21.65 1.32
C PHE A 35 31.61 20.63 1.61
N VAL A 36 31.33 20.40 2.89
CA VAL A 36 30.27 19.54 3.37
C VAL A 36 28.95 20.32 3.38
N LEU A 37 27.80 19.58 3.50
CA LEU A 37 26.49 20.18 3.65
C LEU A 37 26.46 21.17 4.83
N GLY A 38 25.79 22.31 4.64
CA GLY A 38 25.70 23.39 5.60
C GLY A 38 26.64 24.56 5.29
N GLU A 39 26.93 25.38 6.30
CA GLU A 39 27.75 26.58 6.18
C GLU A 39 29.21 26.37 6.60
N THR A 40 30.13 26.81 5.78
CA THR A 40 31.57 26.86 6.07
C THR A 40 32.04 28.27 5.85
N THR A 41 32.69 28.87 6.88
CA THR A 41 33.33 30.17 6.76
C THR A 41 34.83 29.95 6.49
N ILE A 42 35.32 30.50 5.38
CA ILE A 42 36.74 30.52 5.02
C ILE A 42 37.32 31.90 5.27
N THR A 43 38.64 31.97 5.53
CA THR A 43 39.34 33.22 5.79
C THR A 43 40.42 33.41 4.74
N TRP A 44 40.37 34.53 4.04
CA TRP A 44 41.40 35.02 3.14
C TRP A 44 42.35 35.90 3.91
N THR A 45 43.66 35.70 3.75
CA THR A 45 44.67 36.52 4.42
C THR A 45 45.65 37.10 3.41
N ALA A 46 45.76 38.42 3.38
CA ALA A 46 46.74 39.14 2.60
C ALA A 46 47.90 39.56 3.54
N THR A 47 49.13 39.40 3.08
CA THR A 47 50.32 39.80 3.83
C THR A 47 51.21 40.69 2.94
N ASP A 48 51.65 41.82 3.46
CA ASP A 48 52.57 42.74 2.77
C ASP A 48 54.05 42.27 2.87
N THR A 49 54.94 42.95 2.19
CA THR A 49 56.39 42.66 2.21
C THR A 49 57.05 42.99 3.55
N SER A 50 56.41 43.73 4.44
CA SER A 50 56.84 44.07 5.79
C SER A 50 56.32 43.07 6.85
N GLY A 51 55.46 42.11 6.47
CA GLY A 51 54.92 41.11 7.36
C GLY A 51 53.62 41.53 8.05
N ASN A 52 52.98 42.66 7.69
CA ASN A 52 51.67 43.03 8.18
C ASN A 52 50.62 42.26 7.44
N SER A 53 49.55 41.84 8.12
CA SER A 53 48.46 41.06 7.50
C SER A 53 47.09 41.62 7.79
N ALA A 54 46.17 41.41 6.84
CA ALA A 54 44.75 41.70 6.94
C ALA A 54 43.97 40.49 6.47
N SER A 55 42.79 40.25 7.07
CA SER A 55 41.94 39.11 6.73
C SER A 55 40.54 39.53 6.43
N ALA A 56 39.91 38.78 5.52
CA ALA A 56 38.50 38.87 5.19
C ALA A 56 37.87 37.46 5.17
N THR A 57 36.58 37.36 5.46
CA THR A 57 35.88 36.08 5.49
C THR A 57 34.92 35.95 4.32
N GLN A 58 34.75 34.73 3.83
CA GLN A 58 33.74 34.33 2.84
C GLN A 58 32.97 33.14 3.40
N THR A 59 31.65 33.19 3.35
CA THR A 59 30.78 32.06 3.74
C THR A 59 30.38 31.27 2.49
N ILE A 60 30.60 29.95 2.56
CA ILE A 60 30.17 28.99 1.56
C ILE A 60 29.00 28.19 2.18
N THR A 61 27.88 28.19 1.52
CA THR A 61 26.69 27.42 1.94
C THR A 61 26.39 26.31 0.90
N ILE A 62 26.46 25.07 1.34
CA ILE A 62 26.06 23.90 0.56
C ILE A 62 24.69 23.49 1.06
N VAL A 63 23.73 23.37 0.15
CA VAL A 63 22.35 22.97 0.40
C VAL A 63 22.00 21.74 -0.42
N ASP A 64 21.07 20.96 0.08
CA ASP A 64 20.44 19.88 -0.68
C ASP A 64 18.96 20.21 -0.78
N THR A 65 18.50 20.43 -2.00
CA THR A 65 17.10 20.72 -2.35
C THR A 65 16.52 19.65 -3.28
N THR A 66 17.29 18.60 -3.54
CA THR A 66 16.90 17.50 -4.43
C THR A 66 16.13 16.45 -3.65
N SER A 67 14.92 16.13 -4.10
CA SER A 67 14.14 15.07 -3.44
C SER A 67 14.66 13.68 -3.80
N PRO A 68 14.63 12.74 -2.84
CA PRO A 68 15.02 11.36 -3.10
C PRO A 68 14.13 10.71 -4.18
N SER A 69 14.66 9.73 -4.89
CA SER A 69 13.85 8.86 -5.74
C SER A 69 13.17 7.80 -4.88
N ILE A 70 11.94 7.39 -5.23
CA ILE A 70 11.28 6.25 -4.61
C ILE A 70 10.48 5.45 -5.64
N THR A 71 10.59 4.13 -5.58
CA THR A 71 9.77 3.18 -6.34
C THR A 71 9.05 2.26 -5.37
N ALA A 72 7.72 2.28 -5.39
CA ALA A 72 6.90 1.39 -4.58
C ALA A 72 7.01 -0.07 -5.07
N PRO A 73 6.75 -1.06 -4.21
CA PRO A 73 6.59 -2.45 -4.63
C PRO A 73 5.43 -2.59 -5.63
N GLY A 74 5.42 -3.71 -6.38
CA GLY A 74 4.34 -4.02 -7.33
C GLY A 74 2.97 -4.14 -6.64
N SER A 75 1.90 -3.95 -7.41
CA SER A 75 0.52 -4.15 -6.94
C SER A 75 0.31 -5.59 -6.45
N ILE A 76 -0.55 -5.76 -5.45
CA ILE A 76 -0.90 -7.04 -4.85
C ILE A 76 -2.39 -7.28 -5.07
N THR A 77 -2.75 -8.49 -5.54
CA THR A 77 -4.12 -9.00 -5.52
C THR A 77 -4.13 -10.31 -4.74
N MET A 78 -5.05 -10.45 -3.80
CA MET A 78 -5.10 -11.60 -2.92
C MET A 78 -6.54 -11.93 -2.56
N GLU A 79 -6.82 -13.23 -2.38
CA GLU A 79 -8.11 -13.74 -1.92
C GLU A 79 -8.40 -13.31 -0.49
N ALA A 80 -9.64 -12.94 -0.21
CA ALA A 80 -10.08 -12.56 1.13
C ALA A 80 -10.08 -13.79 2.07
N THR A 81 -9.67 -13.54 3.29
CA THR A 81 -9.84 -14.47 4.42
C THR A 81 -10.83 -13.96 5.45
N SER A 82 -11.31 -12.73 5.27
CA SER A 82 -12.27 -12.03 6.10
C SER A 82 -12.76 -10.78 5.36
N ALA A 83 -13.95 -10.29 5.68
CA ALA A 83 -14.52 -9.07 5.09
C ALA A 83 -13.63 -7.81 5.29
N ASP A 84 -12.97 -7.67 6.44
CA ASP A 84 -12.30 -6.44 6.85
C ASP A 84 -10.91 -6.64 7.49
N SER A 85 -10.43 -7.88 7.58
CA SER A 85 -9.28 -8.24 8.41
C SER A 85 -8.25 -9.10 7.69
N ASN A 86 -7.81 -8.68 6.50
CA ASN A 86 -6.85 -9.43 5.69
C ASN A 86 -5.42 -8.94 5.93
N MET A 87 -4.51 -9.86 6.23
CA MET A 87 -3.10 -9.56 6.43
C MET A 87 -2.36 -9.59 5.09
N VAL A 88 -1.64 -8.51 4.76
CA VAL A 88 -0.90 -8.37 3.50
C VAL A 88 0.56 -8.04 3.77
N ILE A 89 1.47 -8.71 3.07
CA ILE A 89 2.91 -8.39 3.08
C ILE A 89 3.20 -7.52 1.87
N LEU A 90 3.46 -6.23 2.09
CA LEU A 90 3.59 -5.22 1.03
C LEU A 90 4.87 -5.33 0.19
N GLY A 91 5.91 -5.98 0.70
CA GLY A 91 7.25 -5.95 0.10
C GLY A 91 8.06 -4.72 0.53
N ASN A 92 9.21 -4.53 -0.11
CA ASN A 92 10.12 -3.43 0.20
C ASN A 92 10.19 -2.45 -0.98
N PRO A 93 10.00 -1.15 -0.75
CA PRO A 93 10.25 -0.12 -1.76
C PRO A 93 11.75 0.05 -2.00
N VAL A 94 12.11 0.62 -3.13
CA VAL A 94 13.48 1.03 -3.44
C VAL A 94 13.53 2.55 -3.42
N SER A 95 14.51 3.10 -2.69
CA SER A 95 14.73 4.55 -2.64
C SER A 95 16.22 4.85 -2.69
N SER A 96 16.58 5.96 -3.30
CA SER A 96 17.95 6.48 -3.33
C SER A 96 17.95 8.00 -3.41
N ASP A 97 19.00 8.58 -2.83
CA ASP A 97 19.33 9.98 -2.95
C ASP A 97 20.81 10.16 -3.26
N LEU A 98 21.17 11.33 -3.79
CA LEU A 98 22.54 11.66 -4.15
C LEU A 98 23.41 12.01 -2.93
N VAL A 99 22.79 12.57 -1.91
CA VAL A 99 23.47 13.20 -0.76
C VAL A 99 23.43 12.32 0.50
N ASP A 100 22.37 11.49 0.66
CA ASP A 100 22.19 10.65 1.85
C ASP A 100 21.38 9.38 1.59
N ILE A 101 21.01 8.68 2.67
CA ILE A 101 20.13 7.51 2.62
C ILE A 101 18.76 7.93 3.16
N PRO A 102 17.72 8.03 2.29
CA PRO A 102 16.41 8.46 2.72
C PRO A 102 15.76 7.52 3.74
N SER A 103 15.02 8.09 4.68
CA SER A 103 14.10 7.33 5.53
C SER A 103 12.81 7.02 4.79
N ILE A 104 12.28 5.79 4.95
CA ILE A 104 11.09 5.33 4.23
C ILE A 104 9.99 4.97 5.23
N SER A 105 8.77 5.40 4.92
CA SER A 105 7.56 5.08 5.66
C SER A 105 6.39 4.81 4.71
N ASN A 106 5.29 4.26 5.22
CA ASN A 106 4.04 4.13 4.48
C ASN A 106 2.83 4.34 5.39
N ASN A 107 1.65 4.50 4.78
CA ASN A 107 0.37 4.71 5.44
C ASN A 107 -0.53 3.46 5.43
N ALA A 108 0.02 2.27 5.19
CA ALA A 108 -0.77 1.05 5.12
C ALA A 108 -1.54 0.79 6.42
N PRO A 109 -2.78 0.31 6.35
CA PRO A 109 -3.49 -0.17 7.51
C PRO A 109 -2.84 -1.48 8.02
N ASN A 110 -3.06 -1.81 9.29
CA ASN A 110 -2.59 -3.09 9.84
C ASN A 110 -3.28 -4.30 9.20
N LEU A 111 -4.54 -4.13 8.81
CA LEU A 111 -5.38 -5.13 8.17
C LEU A 111 -6.12 -4.45 7.00
N PHE A 112 -6.29 -5.17 5.90
CA PHE A 112 -6.91 -4.66 4.69
C PHE A 112 -8.36 -5.13 4.56
N PRO A 113 -9.31 -4.23 4.25
CA PRO A 113 -10.69 -4.61 3.93
C PRO A 113 -10.78 -5.21 2.52
N LEU A 114 -11.92 -5.79 2.20
CA LEU A 114 -12.29 -6.14 0.81
C LEU A 114 -12.23 -4.90 -0.10
N GLY A 115 -11.84 -5.14 -1.35
CA GLY A 115 -11.69 -4.11 -2.37
C GLY A 115 -10.28 -3.54 -2.48
N GLU A 116 -10.17 -2.34 -3.04
CA GLU A 116 -8.92 -1.67 -3.35
C GLU A 116 -8.49 -0.74 -2.21
N THR A 117 -7.22 -0.85 -1.81
CA THR A 117 -6.54 0.06 -0.87
C THR A 117 -5.29 0.61 -1.55
N ILE A 118 -5.15 1.93 -1.58
CA ILE A 118 -3.94 2.60 -2.07
C ILE A 118 -3.01 2.88 -0.90
N VAL A 119 -1.85 2.26 -0.91
CA VAL A 119 -0.76 2.49 0.05
C VAL A 119 0.20 3.52 -0.53
N THR A 120 0.42 4.61 0.20
CA THR A 120 1.39 5.65 -0.16
C THR A 120 2.69 5.41 0.60
N TRP A 121 3.77 5.21 -0.12
CA TRP A 121 5.12 5.16 0.35
C TRP A 121 5.75 6.54 0.29
N THR A 122 6.43 6.96 1.35
CA THR A 122 7.07 8.28 1.47
C THR A 122 8.54 8.09 1.79
N ALA A 123 9.40 8.72 1.01
CA ALA A 123 10.82 8.85 1.27
C ALA A 123 11.14 10.29 1.69
N ILE A 124 11.94 10.44 2.74
CA ILE A 124 12.38 11.74 3.26
C ILE A 124 13.90 11.67 3.48
N ASP A 125 14.64 12.61 2.91
CA ASP A 125 16.07 12.76 3.14
C ASP A 125 16.37 13.52 4.44
N THR A 126 17.63 13.70 4.79
CA THR A 126 18.05 14.43 6.01
C THR A 126 17.89 15.95 5.87
N SER A 127 17.76 16.46 4.65
CA SER A 127 17.54 17.88 4.35
C SER A 127 16.04 18.24 4.41
N GLY A 128 15.16 17.23 4.48
CA GLY A 128 13.69 17.39 4.57
C GLY A 128 13.00 17.38 3.21
N ASN A 129 13.69 17.05 2.11
CA ASN A 129 13.02 16.88 0.81
C ASN A 129 12.27 15.56 0.77
N ILE A 130 11.10 15.55 0.09
CA ILE A 130 10.14 14.46 0.15
C ILE A 130 9.77 13.99 -1.25
N SER A 131 9.64 12.67 -1.42
CA SER A 131 8.99 12.07 -2.57
C SER A 131 8.04 10.95 -2.17
N GLN A 132 7.09 10.62 -3.04
CA GLN A 132 6.07 9.62 -2.79
C GLN A 132 5.86 8.73 -4.01
N ALA A 133 5.49 7.46 -3.73
CA ALA A 133 5.03 6.49 -4.71
C ALA A 133 3.88 5.66 -4.14
N THR A 134 3.00 5.16 -4.99
CA THR A 134 1.81 4.41 -4.56
C THR A 134 1.90 2.94 -4.95
N GLN A 135 1.34 2.09 -4.09
CA GLN A 135 1.14 0.66 -4.31
C GLN A 135 -0.35 0.35 -4.13
N THR A 136 -0.94 -0.33 -5.10
CA THR A 136 -2.32 -0.81 -5.00
C THR A 136 -2.35 -2.20 -4.37
N VAL A 137 -3.18 -2.37 -3.35
CA VAL A 137 -3.52 -3.67 -2.74
C VAL A 137 -5.00 -3.91 -2.97
N THR A 138 -5.34 -5.04 -3.61
CA THR A 138 -6.71 -5.44 -3.91
C THR A 138 -7.02 -6.75 -3.20
N ILE A 139 -7.99 -6.76 -2.30
CA ILE A 139 -8.52 -7.96 -1.67
C ILE A 139 -9.81 -8.32 -2.42
N VAL A 140 -9.84 -9.51 -3.00
CA VAL A 140 -10.98 -10.03 -3.77
C VAL A 140 -11.62 -11.19 -3.06
N ASP A 141 -12.92 -11.36 -3.26
CA ASP A 141 -13.65 -12.56 -2.89
C ASP A 141 -14.08 -13.29 -4.16
N THR A 142 -13.49 -14.46 -4.39
CA THR A 142 -13.83 -15.36 -5.50
C THR A 142 -14.28 -16.74 -5.00
N THR A 143 -14.47 -16.87 -3.68
CA THR A 143 -14.87 -18.11 -3.02
C THR A 143 -16.39 -18.21 -2.99
N SER A 144 -16.94 -19.35 -3.42
CA SER A 144 -18.38 -19.59 -3.34
C SER A 144 -18.83 -19.85 -1.90
N PRO A 145 -19.97 -19.31 -1.48
CA PRO A 145 -20.52 -19.58 -0.16
C PRO A 145 -20.83 -21.08 0.05
N GLU A 146 -20.68 -21.52 1.30
CA GLU A 146 -21.09 -22.88 1.72
C GLU A 146 -22.59 -22.89 2.00
N LEU A 147 -23.34 -23.77 1.31
CA LEU A 147 -24.77 -23.96 1.49
C LEU A 147 -25.04 -25.14 2.41
N ILE A 148 -25.74 -24.89 3.52
CA ILE A 148 -26.15 -25.89 4.50
C ILE A 148 -27.62 -26.22 4.26
N MET A 149 -27.88 -27.42 3.77
CA MET A 149 -29.20 -27.89 3.32
C MET A 149 -30.07 -28.31 4.49
N PRO A 150 -31.42 -28.08 4.41
CA PRO A 150 -32.35 -28.83 5.22
C PRO A 150 -32.35 -30.31 4.80
N GLU A 151 -32.81 -31.17 5.70
CA GLU A 151 -32.91 -32.61 5.42
C GLU A 151 -34.01 -32.89 4.37
N ASP A 152 -33.89 -34.03 3.67
CA ASP A 152 -34.93 -34.55 2.81
C ASP A 152 -36.22 -34.77 3.59
N VAL A 153 -37.38 -34.52 2.95
CA VAL A 153 -38.70 -34.67 3.57
C VAL A 153 -39.45 -35.85 2.98
N MET A 154 -39.94 -36.75 3.85
CA MET A 154 -40.84 -37.81 3.47
C MET A 154 -42.17 -37.66 4.22
N ILE A 155 -43.28 -37.53 3.50
CA ILE A 155 -44.60 -37.28 4.10
C ILE A 155 -45.71 -38.04 3.38
N GLY A 156 -46.74 -38.48 4.12
CA GLY A 156 -47.93 -39.12 3.57
C GLY A 156 -49.00 -38.11 3.16
N ALA A 157 -49.76 -38.42 2.08
CA ALA A 157 -50.87 -37.63 1.61
C ALA A 157 -52.08 -38.50 1.23
N PHE A 158 -53.28 -37.96 1.46
CA PHE A 158 -54.60 -38.53 1.00
C PHE A 158 -55.12 -37.84 -0.26
N SER A 159 -54.39 -36.86 -0.78
CA SER A 159 -54.67 -36.08 -1.97
C SER A 159 -53.57 -36.21 -2.99
N LEU A 160 -53.83 -35.84 -4.26
CA LEU A 160 -52.84 -35.89 -5.33
C LEU A 160 -51.70 -34.85 -5.18
N GLU A 161 -51.93 -33.82 -4.37
CA GLU A 161 -50.97 -32.76 -4.07
C GLU A 161 -51.03 -32.41 -2.59
N LYS A 162 -49.92 -31.96 -2.02
CA LYS A 162 -49.80 -31.55 -0.62
C LYS A 162 -48.83 -30.37 -0.46
N GLN A 163 -49.22 -29.41 0.38
CA GLN A 163 -48.30 -28.42 0.88
C GLN A 163 -47.35 -29.09 1.88
N VAL A 164 -46.07 -28.85 1.73
CA VAL A 164 -44.98 -29.42 2.56
C VAL A 164 -44.08 -28.29 3.06
N GLU A 165 -43.76 -28.31 4.35
CA GLU A 165 -42.73 -27.47 4.93
C GLU A 165 -41.38 -28.09 4.58
N ILE A 166 -40.61 -27.43 3.74
CA ILE A 166 -39.31 -27.92 3.23
C ILE A 166 -38.12 -27.55 4.12
N GLY A 167 -38.35 -26.77 5.19
CA GLY A 167 -37.31 -26.20 6.04
C GLY A 167 -36.71 -24.94 5.45
N GLU A 168 -35.61 -24.49 6.09
CA GLU A 168 -34.86 -23.32 5.67
C GLU A 168 -33.39 -23.73 5.49
N ALA A 169 -32.81 -23.41 4.35
CA ALA A 169 -31.39 -23.55 4.14
C ALA A 169 -30.62 -22.41 4.83
N GLN A 170 -29.41 -22.69 5.27
CA GLN A 170 -28.47 -21.71 5.80
C GLN A 170 -27.25 -21.65 4.89
N ALA A 171 -26.53 -20.55 4.97
CA ALA A 171 -25.28 -20.44 4.24
C ALA A 171 -24.24 -19.64 5.04
N ASN A 172 -22.98 -19.94 4.79
CA ASN A 172 -21.82 -19.24 5.35
C ASN A 172 -20.86 -18.88 4.23
N ASP A 173 -20.21 -17.74 4.38
CA ASP A 173 -19.11 -17.31 3.53
C ASP A 173 -17.92 -16.82 4.37
N LEU A 174 -16.71 -17.12 3.91
CA LEU A 174 -15.48 -16.79 4.63
C LEU A 174 -15.18 -15.30 4.63
N ALA A 175 -15.51 -14.62 3.55
CA ALA A 175 -15.37 -13.17 3.41
C ALA A 175 -16.44 -12.38 4.18
N GLY A 176 -17.44 -13.06 4.76
CA GLY A 176 -18.53 -12.44 5.53
C GLY A 176 -19.52 -11.69 4.67
N SER A 177 -19.64 -12.09 3.39
CA SER A 177 -20.48 -11.46 2.37
C SER A 177 -21.95 -11.52 2.71
N ILE A 178 -22.77 -10.59 2.13
CA ILE A 178 -24.23 -10.66 2.20
C ILE A 178 -24.70 -11.80 1.31
N LEU A 179 -25.35 -12.81 1.92
CA LEU A 179 -25.81 -14.01 1.23
C LEU A 179 -27.29 -13.93 0.86
N THR A 180 -27.59 -14.28 -0.37
CA THR A 180 -28.98 -14.42 -0.86
C THR A 180 -29.27 -15.89 -1.13
N ILE A 181 -30.23 -16.48 -0.39
CA ILE A 181 -30.66 -17.87 -0.57
C ILE A 181 -32.02 -17.88 -1.25
N THR A 182 -32.14 -18.72 -2.26
CA THR A 182 -33.39 -18.94 -3.02
C THR A 182 -33.62 -20.42 -3.29
N ASN A 183 -34.87 -20.83 -3.60
CA ASN A 183 -35.19 -22.16 -4.07
C ASN A 183 -36.29 -22.11 -5.13
N ASP A 184 -36.45 -23.22 -5.84
CA ASP A 184 -37.44 -23.41 -6.89
C ASP A 184 -38.66 -24.30 -6.45
N ALA A 185 -38.88 -24.43 -5.13
CA ALA A 185 -39.95 -25.24 -4.58
C ALA A 185 -41.36 -24.79 -5.09
N PRO A 186 -42.19 -25.72 -5.55
CA PRO A 186 -43.57 -25.41 -5.90
C PRO A 186 -44.40 -25.11 -4.66
N ASN A 187 -45.55 -24.43 -4.84
CA ASN A 187 -46.49 -24.16 -3.75
C ASN A 187 -47.16 -25.44 -3.19
N SER A 188 -47.23 -26.50 -4.00
CA SER A 188 -47.73 -27.84 -3.59
C SER A 188 -46.93 -28.91 -4.32
N PHE A 189 -46.71 -30.03 -3.65
CA PHE A 189 -45.91 -31.16 -4.13
C PHE A 189 -46.86 -32.31 -4.59
N PRO A 190 -46.68 -32.86 -5.81
CA PRO A 190 -47.41 -33.99 -6.28
C PRO A 190 -46.98 -35.29 -5.57
N LEU A 191 -47.75 -36.37 -5.71
CA LEU A 191 -47.35 -37.70 -5.27
C LEU A 191 -46.06 -38.13 -6.01
N GLY A 192 -45.12 -38.69 -5.28
CA GLY A 192 -43.80 -39.12 -5.74
C GLY A 192 -42.70 -38.17 -5.22
N ASP A 193 -41.55 -38.23 -5.85
CA ASP A 193 -40.38 -37.43 -5.49
C ASP A 193 -40.30 -36.15 -6.32
N THR A 194 -40.09 -35.04 -5.66
CA THR A 194 -39.79 -33.74 -6.26
C THR A 194 -38.41 -33.28 -5.78
N VAL A 195 -37.54 -32.92 -6.70
CA VAL A 195 -36.25 -32.32 -6.38
C VAL A 195 -36.45 -30.81 -6.31
N VAL A 196 -36.03 -30.24 -5.20
CA VAL A 196 -35.98 -28.79 -4.98
C VAL A 196 -34.54 -28.35 -5.05
N THR A 197 -34.23 -27.40 -5.92
CA THR A 197 -32.92 -26.82 -6.05
C THR A 197 -32.79 -25.57 -5.18
N TRP A 198 -31.89 -25.60 -4.25
CA TRP A 198 -31.50 -24.45 -3.44
C TRP A 198 -30.28 -23.76 -4.04
N ASN A 199 -30.30 -22.44 -4.11
CA ASN A 199 -29.21 -21.65 -4.60
C ASN A 199 -28.83 -20.61 -3.55
N VAL A 200 -27.53 -20.35 -3.39
CA VAL A 200 -27.00 -19.24 -2.63
C VAL A 200 -26.08 -18.42 -3.52
N SER A 201 -26.11 -17.12 -3.40
CA SER A 201 -25.14 -16.20 -4.01
C SER A 201 -24.72 -15.14 -3.03
N ASP A 202 -23.46 -14.70 -3.15
CA ASP A 202 -22.93 -13.55 -2.45
C ASP A 202 -23.09 -12.25 -3.27
N GLU A 203 -22.63 -11.15 -2.72
CA GLU A 203 -22.66 -9.83 -3.37
C GLU A 203 -21.59 -9.66 -4.47
N PHE A 204 -20.57 -10.54 -4.52
CA PHE A 204 -19.50 -10.53 -5.52
C PHE A 204 -19.82 -11.42 -6.73
N GLY A 205 -20.93 -12.18 -6.68
CA GLY A 205 -21.41 -13.02 -7.77
C GLY A 205 -20.97 -14.47 -7.68
N ASN A 206 -20.28 -14.88 -6.58
CA ASN A 206 -19.99 -16.28 -6.36
C ASN A 206 -21.25 -16.99 -5.90
N SER A 207 -21.43 -18.26 -6.28
CA SER A 207 -22.64 -19.00 -5.99
C SER A 207 -22.42 -20.48 -5.80
N ALA A 208 -23.31 -21.10 -5.01
CA ALA A 208 -23.39 -22.54 -4.85
C ALA A 208 -24.84 -23.00 -4.96
N SER A 209 -25.05 -24.26 -5.35
CA SER A 209 -26.37 -24.89 -5.42
C SER A 209 -26.33 -26.30 -4.88
N SER A 210 -27.46 -26.74 -4.32
CA SER A 210 -27.65 -28.12 -3.86
C SER A 210 -29.08 -28.53 -3.94
N GLU A 211 -29.35 -29.83 -3.90
CA GLU A 211 -30.68 -30.42 -4.10
C GLU A 211 -31.22 -31.02 -2.81
N GLN A 212 -32.51 -30.86 -2.57
CA GLN A 212 -33.30 -31.51 -1.51
C GLN A 212 -34.39 -32.35 -2.15
N VAL A 213 -34.63 -33.56 -1.68
CA VAL A 213 -35.69 -34.44 -2.15
C VAL A 213 -36.90 -34.34 -1.22
N ILE A 214 -38.07 -34.06 -1.83
CA ILE A 214 -39.37 -34.05 -1.16
C ILE A 214 -40.18 -35.21 -1.68
N SER A 215 -40.37 -36.25 -0.85
CA SER A 215 -41.13 -37.46 -1.15
C SER A 215 -42.55 -37.42 -0.58
N VAL A 216 -43.56 -37.32 -1.41
CA VAL A 216 -44.98 -37.39 -1.00
C VAL A 216 -45.54 -38.78 -1.34
N GLN A 217 -45.85 -39.57 -0.32
CA GLN A 217 -46.30 -40.94 -0.47
C GLN A 217 -47.79 -41.08 -0.26
N PRO A 218 -48.51 -41.93 -1.06
CA PRO A 218 -49.90 -42.15 -0.84
C PRO A 218 -50.14 -42.87 0.51
N CYS A 219 -51.00 -42.30 1.37
CA CYS A 219 -51.46 -42.99 2.54
C CYS A 219 -52.47 -44.08 2.11
N GLY A 220 -52.17 -45.36 2.37
CA GLY A 220 -53.10 -46.47 2.13
C GLY A 220 -54.39 -46.29 2.94
N LYS A 221 -55.51 -46.71 2.36
CA LYS A 221 -56.80 -46.80 3.06
C LYS A 221 -56.76 -47.91 4.08
#